data_0701f35166789341b41ad7a360bd82e2
#
_entry.id   0701f35166789341b41ad7a360bd82e2
#
_cell.length_a   1.000
_cell.length_b   1.000
_cell.length_c   1.000
_cell.angle_alpha   90.00
_cell.angle_beta   90.00
_cell.angle_gamma   90.00
#
_symmetry.space_group_name_H-M   'P 1'
#
loop_
_entity.id
_entity.type
_entity.pdbx_description
1 polymer ?
#
loop_
_entity_poly.entity_id
_entity_poly.type
_entity_poly.pdbx_seq_one_letter_code
_entity_poly.pdbx_strand_id
1 'polypeptide(L)'
;MRYLQLCSLLLALSACSTHSPDIDVACEIDLQNNYLLKWETTPRIEGEVQVYRSTDPEHFDTAKEPVATASIQTGYTVVPDSLQTYRYYFLLRFNDRYDRIVGPRAERLKYIENFRDLGGYETKNGRQIRWGKIFRSGEFNSLTATSINRIKNMGIKTLIDFRDSEDIIKTSPELGFDNVINLPGSLHYRQNLL
;
A
#
# COMPACT_ATOMS: atom_id res chain seq x y z
N MET A 1 53.96 -47.06 29.85
CA MET A 1 52.52 -46.63 29.98
C MET A 1 52.39 -45.25 29.42
N ARG A 2 51.83 -45.12 28.21
CA ARG A 2 51.65 -43.82 27.53
C ARG A 2 50.16 -43.50 27.60
N TYR A 3 49.79 -42.47 28.35
CA TYR A 3 48.42 -41.94 28.38
C TYR A 3 48.17 -41.08 27.14
N LEU A 4 47.26 -41.55 26.28
CA LEU A 4 46.77 -40.83 25.15
C LEU A 4 45.66 -39.90 25.70
N GLN A 5 45.89 -38.60 25.77
CA GLN A 5 44.85 -37.59 26.03
C GLN A 5 44.06 -37.34 24.75
N LEU A 6 42.82 -37.79 24.74
CA LEU A 6 41.85 -37.50 23.72
C LEU A 6 41.28 -36.11 23.98
N CYS A 7 41.76 -35.10 23.24
CA CYS A 7 41.18 -33.76 23.25
C CYS A 7 39.89 -33.77 22.39
N SER A 8 38.73 -33.88 23.03
CA SER A 8 37.44 -33.81 22.37
C SER A 8 37.13 -32.33 22.12
N LEU A 9 37.30 -31.89 20.86
CA LEU A 9 36.95 -30.56 20.37
C LEU A 9 35.43 -30.49 20.17
N LEU A 10 34.69 -29.92 21.14
CA LEU A 10 33.27 -29.60 21.03
C LEU A 10 33.13 -28.41 20.05
N LEU A 11 32.81 -28.68 18.80
CA LEU A 11 32.31 -27.68 17.88
C LEU A 11 30.89 -27.30 18.33
N ALA A 12 30.75 -26.16 19.00
CA ALA A 12 29.46 -25.51 19.20
C ALA A 12 28.97 -25.00 17.86
N LEU A 13 28.13 -25.78 17.20
CA LEU A 13 27.35 -25.29 16.06
C LEU A 13 26.31 -24.29 16.60
N SER A 14 26.65 -23.02 16.61
CA SER A 14 25.69 -21.94 16.75
C SER A 14 24.75 -22.02 15.55
N ALA A 15 23.64 -22.72 15.69
CA ALA A 15 22.54 -22.67 14.75
C ALA A 15 21.94 -21.25 14.84
N CYS A 16 22.46 -20.36 14.01
CA CYS A 16 21.85 -19.10 13.75
C CYS A 16 20.52 -19.41 13.03
N SER A 17 19.43 -19.47 13.77
CA SER A 17 18.11 -19.51 13.16
C SER A 17 17.94 -18.17 12.43
N THR A 18 18.15 -18.20 11.11
CA THR A 18 17.88 -17.04 10.26
C THR A 18 16.38 -16.85 10.12
N HIS A 19 15.74 -16.42 11.21
CA HIS A 19 14.38 -15.94 11.13
C HIS A 19 14.42 -14.65 10.30
N SER A 20 13.70 -14.63 9.18
CA SER A 20 13.56 -13.40 8.41
C SER A 20 12.88 -12.36 9.31
N PRO A 21 13.37 -11.10 9.31
CA PRO A 21 12.76 -10.05 10.11
C PRO A 21 11.31 -9.86 9.66
N ASP A 22 10.44 -9.65 10.62
CA ASP A 22 9.12 -9.08 10.37
C ASP A 22 9.32 -7.59 10.06
N ILE A 23 8.76 -7.12 8.94
CA ILE A 23 8.91 -5.75 8.45
C ILE A 23 7.53 -5.21 8.12
N ASP A 24 7.04 -4.35 8.98
CA ASP A 24 5.83 -3.59 8.76
C ASP A 24 6.14 -2.31 7.98
N VAL A 25 5.29 -1.98 7.01
CA VAL A 25 5.43 -0.76 6.19
C VAL A 25 4.11 -0.02 6.08
N ALA A 26 4.17 1.30 6.10
CA ALA A 26 3.02 2.17 5.91
C ALA A 26 3.37 3.31 4.94
N CYS A 27 2.36 3.77 4.20
CA CYS A 27 2.45 4.94 3.34
C CYS A 27 1.31 5.89 3.65
N GLU A 28 1.64 7.14 3.94
CA GLU A 28 0.69 8.22 4.19
C GLU A 28 0.97 9.37 3.23
N ILE A 29 -0.04 10.21 2.99
CA ILE A 29 0.14 11.46 2.23
C ILE A 29 0.14 12.59 3.26
N ASP A 30 1.21 13.39 3.31
CA ASP A 30 1.35 14.52 4.21
C ASP A 30 0.52 15.74 3.76
N LEU A 31 0.57 16.83 4.54
CA LEU A 31 -0.18 18.06 4.24
C LEU A 31 0.31 18.78 2.98
N GLN A 32 1.53 18.50 2.55
CA GLN A 32 2.16 19.01 1.34
C GLN A 32 1.95 18.09 0.13
N ASN A 33 1.17 17.01 0.29
CA ASN A 33 0.93 15.93 -0.67
C ASN A 33 2.17 15.11 -1.03
N ASN A 34 3.19 15.07 -0.19
CA ASN A 34 4.30 14.14 -0.34
C ASN A 34 3.92 12.76 0.24
N TYR A 35 4.60 11.72 -0.23
CA TYR A 35 4.46 10.39 0.34
C TYR A 35 5.41 10.21 1.50
N LEU A 36 4.86 10.01 2.70
CA LEU A 36 5.59 9.64 3.91
C LEU A 36 5.58 8.12 4.04
N LEU A 37 6.72 7.50 3.80
CA LEU A 37 6.93 6.06 3.94
C LEU A 37 7.51 5.79 5.32
N LYS A 38 6.90 4.85 6.05
CA LYS A 38 7.31 4.45 7.41
C LYS A 38 7.55 2.96 7.45
N TRP A 39 8.45 2.52 8.33
CA TRP A 39 8.70 1.10 8.57
C TRP A 39 9.15 0.81 9.99
N GLU A 40 8.83 -0.39 10.43
CA GLU A 40 9.33 -1.00 11.66
C GLU A 40 9.85 -2.39 11.35
N THR A 41 10.90 -2.82 12.07
CA THR A 41 11.48 -4.14 11.88
C THR A 41 11.60 -4.87 13.20
N THR A 42 11.23 -6.16 13.23
CA THR A 42 11.32 -7.02 14.41
C THR A 42 11.99 -8.37 14.04
N PRO A 43 13.17 -8.70 14.58
CA PRO A 43 14.05 -7.84 15.38
C PRO A 43 14.53 -6.61 14.60
N ARG A 44 15.04 -5.60 15.31
CA ARG A 44 15.65 -4.45 14.66
C ARG A 44 16.85 -4.90 13.82
N ILE A 45 16.87 -4.46 12.57
CA ILE A 45 17.99 -4.69 11.65
C ILE A 45 18.64 -3.36 11.28
N GLU A 46 19.90 -3.43 10.94
CA GLU A 46 20.66 -2.28 10.45
C GLU A 46 20.81 -2.35 8.94
N GLY A 47 21.23 -1.24 8.34
CA GLY A 47 21.50 -1.15 6.91
C GLY A 47 20.67 -0.09 6.21
N GLU A 48 20.36 -0.34 4.95
CA GLU A 48 19.75 0.62 4.04
C GLU A 48 18.45 0.08 3.47
N VAL A 49 17.51 0.99 3.25
CA VAL A 49 16.30 0.76 2.47
C VAL A 49 16.35 1.62 1.20
N GLN A 50 16.20 0.98 0.06
CA GLN A 50 16.04 1.60 -1.25
C GLN A 50 14.54 1.65 -1.59
N VAL A 51 14.09 2.78 -2.11
CA VAL A 51 12.70 3.01 -2.46
C VAL A 51 12.55 3.19 -3.96
N TYR A 52 11.72 2.36 -4.57
CA TYR A 52 11.35 2.44 -5.98
C TYR A 52 9.90 2.84 -6.11
N ARG A 53 9.57 3.61 -7.13
CA ARG A 53 8.23 4.16 -7.37
C ARG A 53 7.64 3.65 -8.67
N SER A 54 6.35 3.25 -8.65
CA SER A 54 5.61 2.86 -9.84
C SER A 54 4.13 3.30 -9.73
N THR A 55 3.49 3.49 -10.86
CA THR A 55 2.02 3.63 -10.95
C THR A 55 1.32 2.26 -10.99
N ASP A 56 2.05 1.19 -11.26
CA ASP A 56 1.57 -0.19 -11.24
C ASP A 56 2.19 -0.94 -10.04
N PRO A 57 1.38 -1.38 -9.07
CA PRO A 57 1.90 -2.06 -7.88
C PRO A 57 2.46 -3.47 -8.15
N GLU A 58 2.28 -3.99 -9.36
CA GLU A 58 2.79 -5.31 -9.76
C GLU A 58 4.13 -5.20 -10.52
N HIS A 59 4.54 -3.98 -10.93
CA HIS A 59 5.75 -3.78 -11.73
C HIS A 59 6.58 -2.60 -11.22
N PHE A 60 7.80 -2.88 -10.78
CA PHE A 60 8.78 -1.89 -10.35
C PHE A 60 10.09 -2.06 -11.14
N ASP A 61 10.56 -0.98 -11.74
CA ASP A 61 11.84 -0.96 -12.46
C ASP A 61 12.99 -0.72 -11.48
N THR A 62 13.53 -1.80 -10.94
CA THR A 62 14.64 -1.76 -9.99
C THR A 62 16.02 -1.66 -10.65
N ALA A 63 16.09 -1.59 -12.00
CA ALA A 63 17.31 -1.29 -12.72
C ALA A 63 17.59 0.23 -12.75
N LYS A 64 16.60 1.05 -12.46
CA LYS A 64 16.75 2.50 -12.28
C LYS A 64 17.22 2.84 -10.89
N GLU A 65 17.76 4.07 -10.76
CA GLU A 65 18.09 4.62 -9.45
C GLU A 65 16.85 4.69 -8.55
N PRO A 66 16.96 4.35 -7.25
CA PRO A 66 15.89 4.50 -6.30
C PRO A 66 15.48 5.97 -6.17
N VAL A 67 14.19 6.24 -5.98
CA VAL A 67 13.68 7.60 -5.78
C VAL A 67 14.01 8.17 -4.40
N ALA A 68 14.38 7.31 -3.47
CA ALA A 68 14.92 7.65 -2.16
C ALA A 68 15.72 6.47 -1.61
N THR A 69 16.70 6.80 -0.76
CA THR A 69 17.50 5.86 0.01
C THR A 69 17.58 6.38 1.44
N ALA A 70 17.43 5.51 2.43
CA ALA A 70 17.48 5.89 3.84
C ALA A 70 18.08 4.77 4.69
N SER A 71 18.61 5.13 5.86
CA SER A 71 18.97 4.13 6.88
C SER A 71 17.71 3.45 7.42
N ILE A 72 17.76 2.13 7.60
CA ILE A 72 16.64 1.37 8.20
C ILE A 72 16.31 1.90 9.59
N GLN A 73 17.33 2.30 10.36
CA GLN A 73 17.17 2.80 11.73
C GLN A 73 16.39 4.12 11.80
N THR A 74 16.33 4.88 10.70
CA THR A 74 15.55 6.13 10.64
C THR A 74 14.06 5.87 10.79
N GLY A 75 13.55 4.72 10.31
CA GLY A 75 12.15 4.32 10.41
C GLY A 75 11.22 5.03 9.41
N TYR A 76 11.70 5.98 8.62
CA TYR A 76 10.89 6.67 7.62
C TYR A 76 11.73 7.35 6.53
N THR A 77 11.06 7.69 5.44
CA THR A 77 11.56 8.63 4.41
C THR A 77 10.38 9.36 3.75
N VAL A 78 10.67 10.47 3.08
CA VAL A 78 9.67 11.26 2.35
C VAL A 78 10.02 11.28 0.88
N VAL A 79 9.03 10.97 0.03
CA VAL A 79 9.14 11.05 -1.43
C VAL A 79 8.24 12.19 -1.91
N PRO A 80 8.79 13.28 -2.46
CA PRO A 80 8.00 14.41 -2.95
C PRO A 80 7.11 14.04 -4.15
N ASP A 81 5.89 14.60 -4.20
CA ASP A 81 4.97 14.51 -5.33
C ASP A 81 4.45 15.88 -5.75
N SER A 82 5.30 16.64 -6.43
CA SER A 82 4.96 18.02 -6.87
C SER A 82 3.87 18.07 -7.93
N LEU A 83 3.71 17.04 -8.75
CA LEU A 83 2.78 17.02 -9.88
C LEU A 83 1.39 16.51 -9.51
N GLN A 84 1.25 15.67 -8.51
CA GLN A 84 -0.01 15.09 -8.01
C GLN A 84 -0.91 14.48 -9.11
N THR A 85 -0.31 14.10 -10.23
CA THR A 85 -1.05 13.64 -11.41
C THR A 85 -1.41 12.16 -11.30
N TYR A 86 -0.52 11.37 -10.69
CA TYR A 86 -0.66 9.93 -10.58
C TYR A 86 -0.70 9.49 -9.13
N ARG A 87 -1.35 8.37 -8.88
CA ARG A 87 -1.17 7.61 -7.65
C ARG A 87 0.08 6.76 -7.79
N TYR A 88 0.93 6.76 -6.78
CA TYR A 88 2.13 5.93 -6.76
C TYR A 88 2.05 4.85 -5.70
N TYR A 89 2.69 3.74 -6.02
CA TYR A 89 3.03 2.64 -5.12
C TYR A 89 4.54 2.59 -4.97
N PHE A 90 5.00 2.00 -3.88
CA PHE A 90 6.40 1.97 -3.53
C PHE A 90 6.83 0.55 -3.21
N LEU A 91 7.96 0.15 -3.79
CA LEU A 91 8.71 -1.01 -3.40
C LEU A 91 9.83 -0.53 -2.47
N LEU A 92 9.81 -0.98 -1.22
CA LEU A 92 10.85 -0.77 -0.23
C LEU A 92 11.72 -2.03 -0.18
N ARG A 93 12.97 -1.91 -0.59
CA ARG A 93 13.94 -3.00 -0.58
C ARG A 93 14.93 -2.80 0.54
N PHE A 94 14.87 -3.65 1.56
CA PHE A 94 15.71 -3.63 2.74
C PHE A 94 16.92 -4.52 2.54
N ASN A 95 18.13 -3.93 2.60
CA ASN A 95 19.43 -4.62 2.45
C ASN A 95 19.52 -5.50 1.18
N ASP A 96 18.93 -5.07 0.06
CA ASP A 96 18.85 -5.83 -1.20
C ASP A 96 18.25 -7.25 -1.06
N ARG A 97 17.51 -7.50 0.02
CA ARG A 97 17.06 -8.85 0.38
C ARG A 97 15.56 -8.96 0.68
N TYR A 98 14.99 -7.97 1.33
CA TYR A 98 13.59 -8.04 1.78
C TYR A 98 12.76 -6.96 1.11
N ASP A 99 11.82 -7.36 0.28
CA ASP A 99 10.96 -6.46 -0.46
C ASP A 99 9.60 -6.32 0.24
N ARG A 100 9.10 -5.07 0.33
CA ARG A 100 7.75 -4.75 0.78
C ARG A 100 7.12 -3.76 -0.18
N ILE A 101 5.87 -4.03 -0.57
CA ILE A 101 5.10 -3.14 -1.44
C ILE A 101 4.06 -2.43 -0.61
N VAL A 102 3.98 -1.12 -0.77
CA VAL A 102 3.04 -0.27 -0.05
C VAL A 102 2.54 0.87 -0.94
N GLY A 103 1.32 1.32 -0.69
CA GLY A 103 0.75 2.52 -1.26
C GLY A 103 -0.03 3.30 -0.22
N PRO A 104 -0.38 4.56 -0.48
CA PRO A 104 -1.23 5.32 0.42
C PRO A 104 -2.61 4.66 0.46
N ARG A 105 -3.08 4.34 1.65
CA ARG A 105 -4.41 3.76 1.81
C ARG A 105 -5.50 4.76 1.47
N ALA A 106 -5.39 5.96 2.00
CA ALA A 106 -6.32 7.04 1.74
C ALA A 106 -5.78 7.99 0.66
N GLU A 107 -6.64 8.39 -0.27
CA GLU A 107 -6.38 9.43 -1.24
C GLU A 107 -7.06 10.72 -0.81
N ARG A 108 -6.35 11.84 -0.98
CA ARG A 108 -6.90 13.16 -0.74
C ARG A 108 -7.49 13.73 -2.03
N LEU A 109 -8.69 13.25 -2.38
CA LEU A 109 -9.43 13.79 -3.52
C LEU A 109 -10.40 14.84 -3.01
N LYS A 110 -10.29 16.06 -3.56
CA LYS A 110 -11.18 17.17 -3.16
C LYS A 110 -12.63 16.80 -3.48
N TYR A 111 -13.50 16.95 -2.48
CA TYR A 111 -14.93 16.63 -2.53
C TYR A 111 -15.28 15.14 -2.67
N ILE A 112 -14.33 14.24 -2.44
CA ILE A 112 -14.62 12.81 -2.32
C ILE A 112 -14.17 12.36 -0.94
N GLU A 113 -15.12 11.95 -0.13
CA GLU A 113 -14.84 11.45 1.21
C GLU A 113 -14.47 9.97 1.18
N ASN A 114 -13.62 9.56 2.11
CA ASN A 114 -13.28 8.16 2.35
C ASN A 114 -12.78 7.37 1.13
N PHE A 115 -12.18 8.03 0.12
CA PHE A 115 -11.60 7.31 -1.00
C PHE A 115 -10.36 6.53 -0.52
N ARG A 116 -10.44 5.20 -0.59
CA ARG A 116 -9.43 4.30 -0.04
C ARG A 116 -9.19 3.09 -0.93
N ASP A 117 -7.92 2.72 -1.05
CA ASP A 117 -7.50 1.42 -1.58
C ASP A 117 -7.66 0.34 -0.50
N LEU A 118 -8.25 -0.79 -0.85
CA LEU A 118 -8.38 -1.95 0.02
C LEU A 118 -7.19 -2.92 -0.11
N GLY A 119 -6.16 -2.55 -0.86
CA GLY A 119 -4.93 -3.32 -0.96
C GLY A 119 -4.15 -3.40 0.36
N GLY A 120 -3.25 -4.37 0.45
CA GLY A 120 -2.37 -4.56 1.60
C GLY A 120 -3.03 -5.13 2.86
N TYR A 121 -4.35 -5.34 2.90
CA TYR A 121 -4.98 -6.05 4.01
C TYR A 121 -4.68 -7.53 3.96
N GLU A 122 -4.29 -8.09 5.07
CA GLU A 122 -4.10 -9.53 5.19
C GLU A 122 -5.43 -10.28 5.24
N THR A 123 -5.44 -11.41 4.57
CA THR A 123 -6.55 -12.36 4.61
C THR A 123 -6.29 -13.40 5.69
N LYS A 124 -7.33 -14.11 6.13
CA LYS A 124 -7.22 -15.21 7.12
C LYS A 124 -6.19 -16.30 6.73
N ASN A 125 -5.84 -16.37 5.46
CA ASN A 125 -4.90 -17.38 4.93
C ASN A 125 -3.47 -16.82 4.75
N GLY A 126 -3.13 -15.68 5.36
CA GLY A 126 -1.81 -15.03 5.27
C GLY A 126 -1.50 -14.44 3.89
N ARG A 127 -2.49 -14.34 2.99
CA ARG A 127 -2.35 -13.60 1.72
C ARG A 127 -2.77 -12.16 1.90
N GLN A 128 -2.32 -11.28 1.03
CA GLN A 128 -2.74 -9.89 1.02
C GLN A 128 -3.67 -9.59 -0.17
N ILE A 129 -4.61 -8.67 0.03
CA ILE A 129 -5.37 -8.07 -1.08
C ILE A 129 -4.38 -7.26 -1.92
N ARG A 130 -4.40 -7.46 -3.23
CA ARG A 130 -3.52 -6.73 -4.15
C ARG A 130 -3.84 -5.25 -4.15
N TRP A 131 -2.82 -4.43 -4.09
CA TRP A 131 -2.94 -2.98 -4.22
C TRP A 131 -3.52 -2.56 -5.57
N GLY A 132 -4.25 -1.46 -5.62
CA GLY A 132 -4.75 -0.86 -6.87
C GLY A 132 -5.88 -1.62 -7.56
N LYS A 133 -6.49 -2.62 -6.94
CA LYS A 133 -7.54 -3.44 -7.57
C LYS A 133 -8.94 -3.12 -7.05
N ILE A 134 -9.07 -2.79 -5.79
CA ILE A 134 -10.38 -2.53 -5.15
C ILE A 134 -10.28 -1.24 -4.36
N PHE A 135 -11.16 -0.31 -4.67
CA PHE A 135 -11.29 0.96 -3.95
C PHE A 135 -12.70 1.08 -3.34
N ARG A 136 -12.81 1.84 -2.27
CA ARG A 136 -14.08 2.31 -1.73
C ARG A 136 -14.06 3.82 -1.62
N SER A 137 -15.22 4.44 -1.74
CA SER A 137 -15.36 5.89 -1.57
C SER A 137 -16.73 6.25 -1.02
N GLY A 138 -16.88 7.46 -0.54
CA GLY A 138 -18.16 8.14 -0.51
C GLY A 138 -18.65 8.48 -1.92
N GLU A 139 -19.68 9.26 -2.04
CA GLU A 139 -20.27 9.66 -3.32
C GLU A 139 -19.32 10.60 -4.12
N PHE A 140 -19.49 10.57 -5.43
CA PHE A 140 -18.73 11.44 -6.35
C PHE A 140 -19.54 12.73 -6.63
N ASN A 141 -19.50 13.66 -5.69
CA ASN A 141 -20.15 14.95 -5.85
C ASN A 141 -19.16 16.05 -6.23
N SER A 142 -19.56 16.90 -7.19
CA SER A 142 -18.84 18.13 -7.52
C SER A 142 -17.33 17.96 -7.77
N LEU A 143 -16.96 16.99 -8.58
CA LEU A 143 -15.55 16.65 -8.85
C LEU A 143 -14.78 17.80 -9.49
N THR A 144 -13.55 18.02 -9.03
CA THR A 144 -12.61 18.91 -9.71
C THR A 144 -11.96 18.18 -10.88
N ALA A 145 -11.51 18.94 -11.90
CA ALA A 145 -10.75 18.38 -13.02
C ALA A 145 -9.52 17.60 -12.55
N THR A 146 -8.84 18.04 -11.50
CA THR A 146 -7.70 17.34 -10.89
C THR A 146 -8.13 15.98 -10.31
N SER A 147 -9.24 15.93 -9.57
CA SER A 147 -9.77 14.68 -9.01
C SER A 147 -10.19 13.71 -10.12
N ILE A 148 -10.86 14.20 -11.16
CA ILE A 148 -11.25 13.41 -12.34
C ILE A 148 -10.02 12.79 -13.01
N ASN A 149 -9.00 13.58 -13.32
CA ASN A 149 -7.79 13.11 -13.96
C ASN A 149 -7.06 12.08 -13.09
N ARG A 150 -6.99 12.29 -11.79
CA ARG A 150 -6.35 11.35 -10.87
C ARG A 150 -7.09 10.02 -10.82
N ILE A 151 -8.43 10.01 -10.77
CA ILE A 151 -9.25 8.79 -10.81
C ILE A 151 -9.05 8.04 -12.14
N LYS A 152 -9.08 8.76 -13.28
CA LYS A 152 -8.79 8.16 -14.59
C LYS A 152 -7.43 7.48 -14.64
N ASN A 153 -6.40 8.15 -14.12
CA ASN A 153 -5.04 7.63 -14.10
C ASN A 153 -4.84 6.43 -13.15
N MET A 154 -5.79 6.17 -12.24
CA MET A 154 -5.80 4.94 -11.44
C MET A 154 -6.26 3.71 -12.23
N GLY A 155 -6.81 3.90 -13.44
CA GLY A 155 -7.24 2.79 -14.31
C GLY A 155 -8.42 1.99 -13.76
N ILE A 156 -9.26 2.60 -12.91
CA ILE A 156 -10.46 1.95 -12.37
C ILE A 156 -11.44 1.73 -13.51
N LYS A 157 -11.87 0.48 -13.73
CA LYS A 157 -12.72 0.08 -14.86
C LYS A 157 -14.19 0.00 -14.50
N THR A 158 -14.51 -0.38 -13.28
CA THR A 158 -15.88 -0.66 -12.86
C THR A 158 -16.21 0.13 -11.60
N LEU A 159 -17.31 0.83 -11.65
CA LEU A 159 -17.95 1.44 -10.47
C LEU A 159 -19.15 0.59 -10.06
N ILE A 160 -19.23 0.25 -8.79
CA ILE A 160 -20.41 -0.35 -8.16
C ILE A 160 -21.04 0.71 -7.25
N ASP A 161 -22.24 1.15 -7.59
CA ASP A 161 -23.00 2.13 -6.84
C ASP A 161 -24.11 1.44 -6.02
N PHE A 162 -24.04 1.59 -4.71
CA PHE A 162 -25.01 0.99 -3.77
C PHE A 162 -26.13 1.95 -3.39
N ARG A 163 -26.16 3.16 -3.94
CA ARG A 163 -27.22 4.14 -3.65
C ARG A 163 -28.52 3.73 -4.31
N ASP A 164 -29.63 4.16 -3.73
CA ASP A 164 -30.95 3.97 -4.32
C ASP A 164 -31.10 4.79 -5.61
N SER A 165 -31.98 4.35 -6.51
CA SER A 165 -32.12 4.90 -7.86
C SER A 165 -32.46 6.39 -7.89
N GLU A 166 -33.06 6.91 -6.83
CA GLU A 166 -33.38 8.32 -6.70
C GLU A 166 -32.18 9.20 -6.39
N ASP A 167 -31.16 8.62 -5.77
CA ASP A 167 -29.91 9.29 -5.39
C ASP A 167 -28.79 9.11 -6.41
N ILE A 168 -29.01 8.33 -7.46
CA ILE A 168 -28.03 8.15 -8.52
C ILE A 168 -27.86 9.46 -9.29
N ILE A 169 -26.93 10.26 -8.84
CA ILE A 169 -26.37 11.31 -9.70
C ILE A 169 -25.69 10.56 -10.85
N LYS A 170 -26.09 10.89 -12.08
CA LYS A 170 -25.44 10.33 -13.28
C LYS A 170 -23.94 10.46 -13.09
N THR A 171 -23.31 9.33 -12.81
CA THR A 171 -21.86 9.29 -12.65
C THR A 171 -21.28 9.90 -13.89
N SER A 172 -20.50 10.96 -13.70
CA SER A 172 -20.02 11.75 -14.84
C SER A 172 -19.32 10.82 -15.84
N PRO A 173 -19.76 10.77 -17.11
CA PRO A 173 -19.06 9.99 -18.14
C PRO A 173 -17.58 10.37 -18.24
N GLU A 174 -17.24 11.56 -17.72
CA GLU A 174 -15.89 12.08 -17.65
C GLU A 174 -14.96 11.25 -16.75
N LEU A 175 -15.47 10.40 -15.85
CA LEU A 175 -14.63 9.54 -15.01
C LEU A 175 -14.03 8.35 -15.75
N GLY A 176 -14.56 8.01 -16.93
CA GLY A 176 -13.96 6.99 -17.80
C GLY A 176 -14.10 5.55 -17.28
N PHE A 177 -15.13 5.27 -16.48
CA PHE A 177 -15.45 3.90 -16.11
C PHE A 177 -16.01 3.12 -17.30
N ASP A 178 -15.49 1.92 -17.55
CA ASP A 178 -15.99 1.05 -18.62
C ASP A 178 -17.37 0.46 -18.25
N ASN A 179 -17.60 0.26 -16.95
CA ASN A 179 -18.85 -0.30 -16.43
C ASN A 179 -19.32 0.46 -15.20
N VAL A 180 -20.61 0.77 -15.16
CA VAL A 180 -21.30 1.29 -13.97
C VAL A 180 -22.42 0.33 -13.62
N ILE A 181 -22.33 -0.30 -12.45
CA ILE A 181 -23.30 -1.26 -11.94
C ILE A 181 -23.99 -0.62 -10.74
N ASN A 182 -25.28 -0.44 -10.86
CA ASN A 182 -26.10 -0.02 -9.72
C ASN A 182 -26.66 -1.27 -9.03
N LEU A 183 -26.31 -1.42 -7.77
CA LEU A 183 -26.86 -2.43 -6.87
C LEU A 183 -27.51 -1.68 -5.70
N PRO A 184 -28.76 -1.22 -5.85
CA PRO A 184 -29.43 -0.51 -4.78
C PRO A 184 -29.45 -1.42 -3.56
N GLY A 185 -28.52 -1.13 -2.66
CA GLY A 185 -28.45 -1.77 -1.37
C GLY A 185 -29.42 -1.02 -0.49
N SER A 186 -30.67 -1.43 -0.46
CA SER A 186 -31.52 -1.12 0.69
C SER A 186 -30.83 -1.76 1.90
N LEU A 187 -29.81 -1.09 2.43
CA LEU A 187 -29.39 -1.26 3.80
C LEU A 187 -30.57 -0.80 4.64
N HIS A 188 -31.61 -1.63 4.67
CA HIS A 188 -32.60 -1.55 5.72
C HIS A 188 -31.84 -1.81 7.01
N TYR A 189 -31.30 -0.73 7.56
CA TYR A 189 -30.95 -0.71 8.97
C TYR A 189 -32.25 -1.14 9.67
N ARG A 190 -32.39 -2.42 9.96
CA ARG A 190 -33.33 -2.87 10.94
C ARG A 190 -32.88 -2.26 12.25
N GLN A 191 -33.41 -1.10 12.54
CA GLN A 191 -33.48 -0.60 13.89
C GLN A 191 -34.36 -1.60 14.65
N ASN A 192 -33.81 -2.71 15.06
CA ASN A 192 -34.34 -3.46 16.17
C ASN A 192 -33.97 -2.65 17.41
N LEU A 193 -34.72 -1.61 17.62
CA LEU A 193 -34.86 -0.97 18.91
C LEU A 193 -35.64 -1.93 19.79
N LEU A 194 -35.00 -2.49 20.77
CA LEU A 194 -35.60 -2.88 22.05
C LEU A 194 -35.16 -1.88 23.09
#